data_f68f29aa41432502c148bdfe4008e8b0
#
_entry.id   f68f29aa41432502c148bdfe4008e8b0
#
_cell.length_a   1.000
_cell.length_b   1.000
_cell.length_c   1.000
_cell.angle_alpha   90.00
_cell.angle_beta   90.00
_cell.angle_gamma   90.00
#
_symmetry.space_group_name_H-M   'P 1'
#
loop_
_entity.id
_entity.type
_entity.pdbx_description
1 polymer ?
#
loop_
_entity_poly.entity_id
_entity_poly.type
_entity_poly.pdbx_seq_one_letter_code
_entity_poly.pdbx_strand_id
1 'polypeptide(L)'
;MDFHPRLTRFGLGVMTLALVVPAPGAHAADPQVGQTVVQSGPAVASDLYAFGGGVDIQADVQGDLVAGGGRVVTAGRVQGNLIVAAGSVVIGGTVARNVRGAGGAVTITGHVGRNLNAAGGTVVLSPQAVIDGRARLVGGEIRVAGTVANRLYAAGAVIVLGGEIQGDVELVAQEIEVLPTTRITGSLTYWSPRDARIDSQAKIQGGVTHNLPEMPRALARTGTALVTVSRLLFMGGLMVTGVGLYLLFPAFTVRCSHTIGSDPAKSLGIGLLLVVLLPVIAILTMLTILGIPLGLILFVLYFAALLVGFLIAAFFLGDVGARAFLREGRRSKSVRVVWLILALAVLALANQVPFLGGTLMAGAVLIGLGAMSLHSWRHWDDPEHSGG
;
A
#
# COMPACT_ATOMS: atom_id res chain seq x y z
N MET A 1 22.59 30.89 8.57
CA MET A 1 21.72 30.11 7.64
C MET A 1 21.91 28.64 8.00
N ASP A 2 21.34 28.27 9.14
CA ASP A 2 21.56 26.94 9.70
C ASP A 2 20.52 25.97 9.18
N PHE A 3 20.98 25.05 8.35
CA PHE A 3 20.20 23.94 7.83
C PHE A 3 19.83 23.01 9.00
N HIS A 4 18.58 23.05 9.43
CA HIS A 4 18.08 22.13 10.47
C HIS A 4 17.97 20.70 9.91
N PRO A 5 18.83 19.75 10.34
CA PRO A 5 18.83 18.36 9.85
C PRO A 5 17.72 17.50 10.49
N ARG A 6 16.68 18.13 11.07
CA ARG A 6 15.67 17.42 11.86
C ARG A 6 14.57 16.75 11.04
N LEU A 7 14.22 17.28 9.86
CA LEU A 7 13.19 16.70 8.98
C LEU A 7 13.64 15.42 8.27
N THR A 8 14.93 15.30 7.94
CA THR A 8 15.48 14.06 7.36
C THR A 8 15.48 12.89 8.33
N ARG A 9 15.47 13.16 9.64
CA ARG A 9 15.34 12.10 10.67
C ARG A 9 13.89 11.63 10.85
N PHE A 10 12.89 12.42 10.44
CA PHE A 10 11.48 12.04 10.53
C PHE A 10 11.10 11.00 9.44
N GLY A 11 11.58 11.18 8.22
CA GLY A 11 11.30 10.26 7.10
C GLY A 11 12.01 8.90 7.20
N LEU A 12 13.28 8.89 7.65
CA LEU A 12 14.06 7.65 7.75
C LEU A 12 13.77 6.85 9.03
N GLY A 13 13.35 7.51 10.12
CA GLY A 13 13.09 6.84 11.40
C GLY A 13 11.79 6.04 11.44
N VAL A 14 10.84 6.33 10.56
CA VAL A 14 9.54 5.65 10.48
C VAL A 14 9.60 4.43 9.54
N MET A 15 10.48 4.48 8.55
CA MET A 15 10.60 3.41 7.55
C MET A 15 11.40 2.20 8.03
N THR A 16 12.09 2.30 9.19
CA THR A 16 12.73 1.15 9.83
C THR A 16 11.85 0.59 10.96
N LEU A 17 10.61 0.22 10.63
CA LEU A 17 9.94 -0.90 11.29
C LEU A 17 10.51 -2.19 10.66
N ALA A 18 11.83 -2.30 10.62
CA ALA A 18 12.47 -3.55 10.31
C ALA A 18 12.01 -4.52 11.39
N LEU A 19 11.25 -5.52 11.00
CA LEU A 19 10.96 -6.71 11.77
C LEU A 19 12.33 -7.40 11.97
N VAL A 20 13.13 -6.89 12.90
CA VAL A 20 14.28 -7.61 13.40
C VAL A 20 13.69 -8.71 14.25
N VAL A 21 13.39 -9.83 13.61
CA VAL A 21 13.19 -11.09 14.33
C VAL A 21 14.51 -11.35 15.02
N PRO A 22 14.59 -11.31 16.36
CA PRO A 22 15.83 -11.66 17.04
C PRO A 22 16.16 -13.09 16.66
N ALA A 23 17.43 -13.36 16.37
CA ALA A 23 17.90 -14.73 16.17
C ALA A 23 17.55 -15.55 17.43
N PRO A 24 17.06 -16.79 17.29
CA PRO A 24 16.69 -17.61 18.43
C PRO A 24 17.94 -17.91 19.26
N GLY A 25 18.10 -17.15 20.34
CA GLY A 25 19.09 -17.38 21.37
C GLY A 25 18.41 -18.02 22.56
N ALA A 26 18.78 -19.24 22.86
CA ALA A 26 18.56 -20.03 24.07
C ALA A 26 17.39 -19.62 24.98
N HIS A 27 16.37 -20.50 25.07
CA HIS A 27 15.22 -20.48 25.98
C HIS A 27 14.01 -19.61 25.59
N ALA A 28 13.67 -19.53 24.30
CA ALA A 28 12.35 -19.08 23.89
C ALA A 28 11.31 -20.20 24.16
N ALA A 29 10.12 -19.84 24.66
CA ALA A 29 9.01 -20.78 24.68
C ALA A 29 8.64 -21.18 23.23
N ASP A 30 8.17 -22.41 23.03
CA ASP A 30 7.73 -22.87 21.71
C ASP A 30 6.72 -21.91 21.10
N PRO A 31 6.86 -21.54 19.80
CA PRO A 31 5.96 -20.61 19.16
C PRO A 31 4.53 -21.16 19.15
N GLN A 32 3.60 -20.37 19.69
CA GLN A 32 2.19 -20.73 19.72
C GLN A 32 1.51 -20.26 18.44
N VAL A 33 0.97 -21.18 17.66
CA VAL A 33 0.31 -20.89 16.39
C VAL A 33 -1.06 -21.56 16.36
N GLY A 34 -2.13 -20.78 16.07
CA GLY A 34 -3.49 -21.31 16.01
C GLY A 34 -4.49 -20.32 15.41
N GLN A 35 -5.71 -20.78 15.20
CA GLN A 35 -6.80 -19.86 14.81
C GLN A 35 -7.08 -18.84 15.91
N THR A 36 -7.06 -19.28 17.17
CA THR A 36 -7.14 -18.43 18.35
C THR A 36 -6.10 -18.91 19.35
N VAL A 37 -5.21 -18.02 19.78
CA VAL A 37 -4.20 -18.28 20.80
C VAL A 37 -4.60 -17.48 22.04
N VAL A 38 -4.96 -18.17 23.12
CA VAL A 38 -5.25 -17.56 24.41
C VAL A 38 -4.20 -18.04 25.40
N GLN A 39 -3.37 -17.10 25.88
CA GLN A 39 -2.38 -17.36 26.92
C GLN A 39 -2.90 -16.75 28.23
N SER A 40 -3.52 -17.60 29.03
CA SER A 40 -3.98 -17.30 30.39
C SER A 40 -3.39 -18.33 31.36
N GLY A 41 -3.10 -17.94 32.59
CA GLY A 41 -2.55 -18.84 33.61
C GLY A 41 -1.21 -18.36 34.16
N PRO A 42 -0.29 -19.29 34.58
CA PRO A 42 0.96 -18.90 35.21
C PRO A 42 1.84 -18.06 34.28
N ALA A 43 2.72 -17.26 34.90
CA ALA A 43 3.64 -16.41 34.18
C ALA A 43 4.57 -17.23 33.25
N VAL A 44 4.78 -16.73 32.04
CA VAL A 44 5.76 -17.28 31.09
C VAL A 44 7.15 -16.76 31.48
N ALA A 45 8.05 -17.67 31.85
CA ALA A 45 9.35 -17.32 32.40
C ALA A 45 10.38 -16.87 31.35
N SER A 46 10.06 -16.96 30.05
CA SER A 46 10.93 -16.64 28.92
C SER A 46 10.24 -15.73 27.91
N ASP A 47 10.87 -15.51 26.76
CA ASP A 47 10.26 -14.83 25.63
C ASP A 47 9.08 -15.62 25.10
N LEU A 48 8.01 -14.93 24.67
CA LEU A 48 6.80 -15.54 24.14
C LEU A 48 6.58 -15.09 22.70
N TYR A 49 6.33 -16.07 21.83
CA TYR A 49 5.98 -15.87 20.42
C TYR A 49 4.57 -16.42 20.19
N ALA A 50 3.62 -15.55 19.81
CA ALA A 50 2.22 -15.91 19.64
C ALA A 50 1.67 -15.42 18.31
N PHE A 51 1.19 -16.33 17.46
CA PHE A 51 0.67 -16.02 16.14
C PHE A 51 -0.67 -16.72 15.90
N GLY A 52 -1.67 -15.96 15.37
CA GLY A 52 -2.99 -16.56 15.11
C GLY A 52 -3.98 -15.59 14.50
N GLY A 53 -5.16 -16.08 14.13
CA GLY A 53 -6.28 -15.21 13.73
C GLY A 53 -6.68 -14.26 14.86
N GLY A 54 -6.79 -14.76 16.09
CA GLY A 54 -6.95 -14.01 17.34
C GLY A 54 -5.86 -14.39 18.33
N VAL A 55 -5.23 -13.42 18.98
CA VAL A 55 -4.22 -13.62 20.03
C VAL A 55 -4.62 -12.81 21.25
N ASP A 56 -4.81 -13.46 22.38
CA ASP A 56 -5.17 -12.84 23.67
C ASP A 56 -4.16 -13.27 24.74
N ILE A 57 -3.32 -12.33 25.18
CA ILE A 57 -2.27 -12.56 26.18
C ILE A 57 -2.67 -11.90 27.49
N GLN A 58 -3.13 -12.71 28.43
CA GLN A 58 -3.53 -12.30 29.78
C GLN A 58 -2.46 -12.66 30.82
N ALA A 59 -1.63 -13.66 30.53
CA ALA A 59 -0.54 -14.07 31.40
C ALA A 59 0.61 -13.05 31.41
N ASP A 60 1.32 -13.01 32.53
CA ASP A 60 2.57 -12.22 32.63
C ASP A 60 3.68 -12.91 31.84
N VAL A 61 4.50 -12.14 31.13
CA VAL A 61 5.65 -12.58 30.36
C VAL A 61 6.92 -11.93 30.94
N GLN A 62 7.86 -12.76 31.42
CA GLN A 62 9.10 -12.25 32.02
C GLN A 62 10.13 -11.80 30.95
N GLY A 63 10.03 -12.35 29.75
CA GLY A 63 10.86 -11.98 28.60
C GLY A 63 10.19 -10.94 27.68
N ASP A 64 10.61 -10.97 26.41
CA ASP A 64 10.01 -10.21 25.33
C ASP A 64 8.76 -10.91 24.81
N LEU A 65 7.77 -10.14 24.35
CA LEU A 65 6.58 -10.65 23.69
C LEU A 65 6.53 -10.23 22.22
N VAL A 66 6.44 -11.23 21.34
CA VAL A 66 6.22 -11.03 19.90
C VAL A 66 4.89 -11.64 19.52
N ALA A 67 3.95 -10.84 19.07
CA ALA A 67 2.62 -11.30 18.72
C ALA A 67 2.17 -10.81 17.34
N GLY A 68 1.44 -11.67 16.60
CA GLY A 68 0.95 -11.31 15.27
C GLY A 68 -0.34 -12.01 14.91
N GLY A 69 -1.22 -11.32 14.15
CA GLY A 69 -2.47 -11.93 13.74
C GLY A 69 -3.54 -11.01 13.17
N GLY A 70 -4.76 -11.50 13.09
CA GLY A 70 -5.90 -10.66 12.72
C GLY A 70 -6.24 -9.65 13.84
N ARG A 71 -6.29 -10.11 15.07
CA ARG A 71 -6.50 -9.31 16.28
C ARG A 71 -5.53 -9.75 17.37
N VAL A 72 -4.88 -8.79 18.02
CA VAL A 72 -4.02 -9.05 19.18
C VAL A 72 -4.45 -8.17 20.35
N VAL A 73 -4.65 -8.79 21.51
CA VAL A 73 -4.95 -8.13 22.78
C VAL A 73 -3.90 -8.56 23.80
N THR A 74 -3.31 -7.60 24.52
CA THR A 74 -2.39 -7.88 25.62
C THR A 74 -2.90 -7.21 26.89
N ALA A 75 -3.16 -7.98 27.93
CA ALA A 75 -3.65 -7.51 29.23
C ALA A 75 -2.67 -7.81 30.38
N GLY A 76 -1.80 -8.81 30.21
CA GLY A 76 -0.76 -9.17 31.17
C GLY A 76 0.40 -8.19 31.25
N ARG A 77 1.33 -8.44 32.17
CA ARG A 77 2.57 -7.68 32.31
C ARG A 77 3.67 -8.30 31.41
N VAL A 78 4.33 -7.48 30.61
CA VAL A 78 5.51 -7.86 29.82
C VAL A 78 6.73 -7.16 30.42
N GLN A 79 7.69 -7.92 30.97
CA GLN A 79 8.90 -7.33 31.58
C GLN A 79 9.93 -6.92 30.53
N GLY A 80 9.89 -7.52 29.36
CA GLY A 80 10.72 -7.18 28.20
C GLY A 80 10.08 -6.12 27.30
N ASN A 81 10.36 -6.26 26.00
CA ASN A 81 9.76 -5.45 24.94
C ASN A 81 8.50 -6.14 24.40
N LEU A 82 7.60 -5.34 23.86
CA LEU A 82 6.45 -5.83 23.11
C LEU A 82 6.62 -5.45 21.63
N ILE A 83 6.56 -6.45 20.75
CA ILE A 83 6.52 -6.28 19.31
C ILE A 83 5.22 -6.91 18.82
N VAL A 84 4.34 -6.12 18.21
CA VAL A 84 3.03 -6.60 17.78
C VAL A 84 2.65 -6.08 16.41
N ALA A 85 2.11 -6.98 15.57
CA ALA A 85 1.57 -6.61 14.27
C ALA A 85 0.25 -7.36 14.00
N ALA A 86 -0.86 -6.61 13.79
CA ALA A 86 -2.17 -7.22 13.57
C ALA A 86 -3.13 -6.28 12.82
N GLY A 87 -4.24 -6.81 12.31
CA GLY A 87 -5.32 -5.96 11.81
C GLY A 87 -5.84 -5.00 12.87
N SER A 88 -6.02 -5.50 14.11
CA SER A 88 -6.39 -4.71 15.30
C SER A 88 -5.50 -5.07 16.48
N VAL A 89 -4.90 -4.06 17.11
CA VAL A 89 -4.00 -4.19 18.27
C VAL A 89 -4.58 -3.45 19.45
N VAL A 90 -4.69 -4.12 20.60
CA VAL A 90 -5.07 -3.51 21.89
C VAL A 90 -4.01 -3.84 22.93
N ILE A 91 -3.37 -2.81 23.49
CA ILE A 91 -2.34 -2.94 24.53
C ILE A 91 -2.89 -2.38 25.83
N GLY A 92 -3.39 -3.27 26.71
CA GLY A 92 -4.07 -2.93 27.96
C GLY A 92 -3.24 -3.16 29.23
N GLY A 93 -2.21 -4.02 29.14
CA GLY A 93 -1.35 -4.36 30.27
C GLY A 93 -0.19 -3.40 30.50
N THR A 94 0.80 -3.86 31.25
CA THR A 94 2.04 -3.10 31.51
C THR A 94 3.19 -3.68 30.73
N VAL A 95 3.89 -2.86 29.95
CA VAL A 95 5.13 -3.23 29.27
C VAL A 95 6.28 -2.46 29.90
N ALA A 96 7.19 -3.14 30.59
CA ALA A 96 8.26 -2.49 31.33
C ALA A 96 9.30 -1.80 30.44
N ARG A 97 9.45 -2.21 29.19
CA ARG A 97 10.38 -1.64 28.23
C ARG A 97 9.69 -0.95 27.08
N ASN A 98 10.08 -1.27 25.86
CA ASN A 98 9.61 -0.58 24.66
C ASN A 98 8.46 -1.34 24.01
N VAL A 99 7.54 -0.58 23.41
CA VAL A 99 6.47 -1.09 22.56
C VAL A 99 6.73 -0.70 21.11
N ARG A 100 6.57 -1.67 20.21
CA ARG A 100 6.51 -1.49 18.76
C ARG A 100 5.25 -2.15 18.24
N GLY A 101 4.26 -1.35 17.88
CA GLY A 101 2.95 -1.82 17.41
C GLY A 101 2.65 -1.34 16.00
N ALA A 102 2.14 -2.24 15.16
CA ALA A 102 1.64 -1.89 13.84
C ALA A 102 0.30 -2.57 13.55
N GLY A 103 -0.64 -1.86 12.92
CA GLY A 103 -1.94 -2.45 12.58
C GLY A 103 -2.87 -1.52 11.82
N GLY A 104 -4.03 -2.04 11.41
CA GLY A 104 -5.10 -1.20 10.90
C GLY A 104 -5.59 -0.21 11.96
N ALA A 105 -5.82 -0.72 13.17
CA ALA A 105 -6.14 0.06 14.36
C ALA A 105 -5.21 -0.36 15.51
N VAL A 106 -4.61 0.62 16.21
CA VAL A 106 -3.74 0.41 17.37
C VAL A 106 -4.26 1.23 18.52
N THR A 107 -4.69 0.58 19.60
CA THR A 107 -5.20 1.22 20.82
C THR A 107 -4.30 0.86 21.99
N ILE A 108 -3.83 1.88 22.70
CA ILE A 108 -3.02 1.73 23.91
C ILE A 108 -3.85 2.26 25.09
N THR A 109 -4.10 1.38 26.06
CA THR A 109 -4.80 1.72 27.31
C THR A 109 -3.94 1.45 28.54
N GLY A 110 -2.81 0.74 28.34
CA GLY A 110 -1.91 0.32 29.40
C GLY A 110 -0.73 1.23 29.63
N HIS A 111 0.25 0.73 30.41
CA HIS A 111 1.46 1.46 30.80
C HIS A 111 2.67 0.95 30.00
N VAL A 112 3.46 1.88 29.45
CA VAL A 112 4.71 1.61 28.74
C VAL A 112 5.87 2.31 29.45
N GLY A 113 6.72 1.53 30.12
CA GLY A 113 7.79 2.03 30.95
C GLY A 113 8.96 2.69 30.19
N ARG A 114 9.03 2.55 28.87
CA ARG A 114 10.00 3.26 28.03
C ARG A 114 9.33 3.87 26.80
N ASN A 115 9.82 3.57 25.61
CA ASN A 115 9.36 4.22 24.38
C ASN A 115 8.23 3.46 23.71
N LEU A 116 7.28 4.20 23.16
CA LEU A 116 6.22 3.71 22.29
C LEU A 116 6.50 4.12 20.86
N ASN A 117 6.49 3.14 19.93
CA ASN A 117 6.41 3.38 18.50
C ASN A 117 5.18 2.66 17.97
N ALA A 118 4.20 3.40 17.47
CA ALA A 118 2.96 2.84 16.95
C ALA A 118 2.66 3.38 15.56
N ALA A 119 2.20 2.48 14.67
CA ALA A 119 1.82 2.83 13.30
C ALA A 119 0.50 2.15 12.92
N GLY A 120 -0.43 2.88 12.30
CA GLY A 120 -1.73 2.32 11.90
C GLY A 120 -2.58 3.25 11.07
N GLY A 121 -3.71 2.74 10.56
CA GLY A 121 -4.74 3.61 10.00
C GLY A 121 -5.28 4.57 11.07
N THR A 122 -5.60 4.01 12.23
CA THR A 122 -5.99 4.76 13.44
C THR A 122 -5.08 4.37 14.60
N VAL A 123 -4.55 5.36 15.32
CA VAL A 123 -3.73 5.17 16.52
C VAL A 123 -4.34 5.95 17.69
N VAL A 124 -4.68 5.27 18.78
CA VAL A 124 -5.33 5.86 19.95
C VAL A 124 -4.51 5.60 21.21
N LEU A 125 -4.06 6.66 21.87
CA LEU A 125 -3.66 6.64 23.29
C LEU A 125 -4.87 7.03 24.12
N SER A 126 -5.45 6.05 24.81
CA SER A 126 -6.62 6.26 25.70
C SER A 126 -6.25 7.10 26.93
N PRO A 127 -7.21 7.70 27.63
CA PRO A 127 -6.92 8.52 28.83
C PRO A 127 -6.16 7.78 29.93
N GLN A 128 -6.26 6.45 29.98
CA GLN A 128 -5.57 5.62 30.98
C GLN A 128 -4.15 5.26 30.56
N ALA A 129 -3.78 5.49 29.29
CA ALA A 129 -2.46 5.16 28.78
C ALA A 129 -1.39 6.05 29.40
N VAL A 130 -0.29 5.44 29.87
CA VAL A 130 0.86 6.13 30.42
C VAL A 130 2.12 5.67 29.70
N ILE A 131 2.88 6.61 29.15
CA ILE A 131 4.13 6.35 28.45
C ILE A 131 5.24 7.12 29.18
N ASP A 132 6.14 6.43 29.89
CA ASP A 132 7.22 7.08 30.66
C ASP A 132 8.32 7.65 29.74
N GLY A 133 8.48 7.11 28.57
CA GLY A 133 9.45 7.58 27.58
C GLY A 133 8.84 8.43 26.48
N ARG A 134 9.45 8.33 25.30
CA ARG A 134 8.99 9.04 24.11
C ARG A 134 7.93 8.24 23.37
N ALA A 135 6.91 8.93 22.88
CA ALA A 135 5.92 8.37 21.97
C ALA A 135 6.19 8.84 20.52
N ARG A 136 6.20 7.88 19.58
CA ARG A 136 6.25 8.14 18.14
C ARG A 136 5.08 7.45 17.48
N LEU A 137 4.18 8.24 16.93
CA LEU A 137 2.91 7.78 16.38
C LEU A 137 2.81 8.14 14.90
N VAL A 138 2.39 7.20 14.07
CA VAL A 138 2.15 7.44 12.64
C VAL A 138 0.82 6.81 12.25
N GLY A 139 -0.05 7.59 11.59
CA GLY A 139 -1.36 7.07 11.21
C GLY A 139 -2.17 8.00 10.33
N GLY A 140 -3.30 7.50 9.82
CA GLY A 140 -4.29 8.35 9.17
C GLY A 140 -4.93 9.29 10.19
N GLU A 141 -5.44 8.73 11.27
CA GLU A 141 -5.99 9.45 12.42
C GLU A 141 -5.22 9.08 13.70
N ILE A 142 -4.79 10.08 14.44
CA ILE A 142 -4.07 9.91 15.71
C ILE A 142 -4.80 10.66 16.79
N ARG A 143 -5.18 9.96 17.87
CA ARG A 143 -5.82 10.53 19.04
C ARG A 143 -4.99 10.27 20.28
N VAL A 144 -4.58 11.34 20.97
CA VAL A 144 -3.75 11.25 22.16
C VAL A 144 -4.54 11.86 23.32
N ALA A 145 -5.03 11.00 24.22
CA ALA A 145 -5.75 11.41 25.42
C ALA A 145 -5.04 10.99 26.72
N GLY A 146 -4.00 10.17 26.63
CA GLY A 146 -3.21 9.68 27.75
C GLY A 146 -2.04 10.59 28.13
N THR A 147 -1.17 10.08 29.00
CA THR A 147 0.01 10.77 29.51
C THR A 147 1.28 10.32 28.78
N VAL A 148 2.10 11.26 28.33
CA VAL A 148 3.44 11.02 27.79
C VAL A 148 4.44 11.84 28.60
N ALA A 149 5.26 11.16 29.41
CA ALA A 149 6.19 11.82 30.33
C ALA A 149 7.43 12.45 29.63
N ASN A 150 7.58 12.26 28.33
CA ASN A 150 8.67 12.81 27.53
C ASN A 150 8.11 13.39 26.22
N ARG A 151 8.89 13.36 25.15
CA ARG A 151 8.51 13.94 23.86
C ARG A 151 7.46 13.13 23.13
N LEU A 152 6.54 13.82 22.48
CA LEU A 152 5.58 13.25 21.53
C LEU A 152 5.94 13.67 20.11
N TYR A 153 6.08 12.68 19.24
CA TYR A 153 6.19 12.85 17.78
C TYR A 153 4.98 12.19 17.14
N ALA A 154 4.20 12.93 16.39
CA ALA A 154 3.07 12.36 15.67
C ALA A 154 3.01 12.85 14.22
N ALA A 155 2.74 11.93 13.28
CA ALA A 155 2.58 12.25 11.86
C ALA A 155 1.34 11.56 11.29
N GLY A 156 0.41 12.33 10.71
CA GLY A 156 -0.85 11.80 10.20
C GLY A 156 -1.64 12.77 9.33
N ALA A 157 -2.84 12.35 8.93
CA ALA A 157 -3.75 13.28 8.26
C ALA A 157 -4.49 14.15 9.29
N VAL A 158 -5.01 13.54 10.35
CA VAL A 158 -5.72 14.21 11.43
C VAL A 158 -5.08 13.84 12.77
N ILE A 159 -4.78 14.83 13.60
CA ILE A 159 -4.24 14.63 14.95
C ILE A 159 -5.09 15.39 15.96
N VAL A 160 -5.60 14.65 16.97
CA VAL A 160 -6.36 15.20 18.08
C VAL A 160 -5.58 15.00 19.38
N LEU A 161 -5.23 16.09 20.04
CA LEU A 161 -4.54 16.08 21.33
C LEU A 161 -5.53 16.43 22.47
N GLY A 162 -5.56 15.60 23.51
CA GLY A 162 -6.42 15.80 24.69
C GLY A 162 -5.77 15.38 26.01
N GLY A 163 -4.51 14.92 25.99
CA GLY A 163 -3.81 14.38 27.14
C GLY A 163 -2.73 15.29 27.72
N GLU A 164 -1.90 14.72 28.61
CA GLU A 164 -0.79 15.41 29.26
C GLU A 164 0.54 15.00 28.64
N ILE A 165 1.33 15.94 28.14
CA ILE A 165 2.66 15.73 27.59
C ILE A 165 3.66 16.60 28.34
N GLN A 166 4.60 15.95 29.04
CA GLN A 166 5.57 16.67 29.89
C GLN A 166 6.78 17.20 29.11
N GLY A 167 6.98 16.77 27.86
CA GLY A 167 8.05 17.27 26.99
C GLY A 167 7.54 18.04 25.79
N ASP A 168 8.44 18.22 24.81
CA ASP A 168 8.09 18.88 23.56
C ASP A 168 7.19 17.99 22.71
N VAL A 169 6.32 18.64 21.95
CA VAL A 169 5.39 18.02 21.01
C VAL A 169 5.74 18.48 19.59
N GLU A 170 6.00 17.51 18.73
CA GLU A 170 6.27 17.76 17.31
C GLU A 170 5.21 17.04 16.47
N LEU A 171 4.44 17.78 15.67
CA LEU A 171 3.33 17.25 14.86
C LEU A 171 3.52 17.56 13.38
N VAL A 172 3.16 16.60 12.55
CA VAL A 172 3.04 16.78 11.09
C VAL A 172 1.67 16.30 10.67
N ALA A 173 0.76 17.21 10.27
CA ALA A 173 -0.59 16.78 9.87
C ALA A 173 -1.25 17.77 8.91
N GLN A 174 -2.35 17.33 8.29
CA GLN A 174 -3.21 18.23 7.51
C GLN A 174 -4.19 19.01 8.39
N GLU A 175 -4.63 18.38 9.48
CA GLU A 175 -5.54 18.98 10.46
C GLU A 175 -5.09 18.61 11.88
N ILE A 176 -5.01 19.61 12.75
CA ILE A 176 -4.59 19.46 14.13
C ILE A 176 -5.63 20.11 15.02
N GLU A 177 -6.13 19.35 15.99
CA GLU A 177 -7.05 19.82 17.01
C GLU A 177 -6.45 19.60 18.40
N VAL A 178 -6.39 20.65 19.19
CA VAL A 178 -5.89 20.63 20.58
C VAL A 178 -7.06 20.91 21.51
N LEU A 179 -7.47 19.88 22.23
CA LEU A 179 -8.65 19.89 23.10
C LEU A 179 -8.40 20.69 24.40
N PRO A 180 -9.45 21.15 25.09
CA PRO A 180 -9.33 21.90 26.35
C PRO A 180 -8.63 21.11 27.47
N THR A 181 -8.64 19.80 27.42
CA THR A 181 -7.98 18.93 28.40
C THR A 181 -6.46 18.82 28.21
N THR A 182 -5.92 19.36 27.12
CA THR A 182 -4.50 19.23 26.75
C THR A 182 -3.61 20.05 27.70
N ARG A 183 -2.55 19.40 28.18
CA ARG A 183 -1.50 20.03 28.97
C ARG A 183 -0.13 19.66 28.36
N ILE A 184 0.62 20.66 27.89
CA ILE A 184 1.97 20.50 27.36
C ILE A 184 2.90 21.37 28.19
N THR A 185 3.88 20.73 28.87
CA THR A 185 4.89 21.44 29.65
C THR A 185 6.00 21.99 28.74
N GLY A 186 6.33 21.28 27.66
CA GLY A 186 7.27 21.73 26.64
C GLY A 186 6.65 22.64 25.59
N SER A 187 7.32 22.76 24.46
CA SER A 187 6.86 23.49 23.28
C SER A 187 5.99 22.64 22.37
N LEU A 188 5.05 23.27 21.66
CA LEU A 188 4.29 22.68 20.57
C LEU A 188 4.83 23.22 19.24
N THR A 189 5.49 22.36 18.48
CA THR A 189 5.93 22.69 17.12
C THR A 189 5.14 21.83 16.14
N TYR A 190 4.50 22.45 15.16
CA TYR A 190 3.74 21.70 14.18
C TYR A 190 3.97 22.18 12.75
N TRP A 191 3.85 21.23 11.81
CA TRP A 191 3.88 21.44 10.37
C TRP A 191 2.52 21.07 9.79
N SER A 192 1.79 22.07 9.35
CA SER A 192 0.45 21.90 8.78
C SER A 192 0.17 22.97 7.74
N PRO A 193 -0.55 22.67 6.64
CA PRO A 193 -1.00 23.69 5.69
C PRO A 193 -2.05 24.65 6.29
N ARG A 194 -2.63 24.28 7.42
CA ARG A 194 -3.66 25.07 8.14
C ARG A 194 -3.20 25.33 9.56
N ASP A 195 -3.70 26.41 10.14
CA ASP A 195 -3.52 26.67 11.57
C ASP A 195 -4.17 25.55 12.40
N ALA A 196 -3.49 25.15 13.48
CA ALA A 196 -4.05 24.21 14.44
C ALA A 196 -5.22 24.86 15.19
N ARG A 197 -6.30 24.10 15.37
CA ARG A 197 -7.41 24.52 16.24
C ARG A 197 -7.01 24.27 17.69
N ILE A 198 -6.58 25.31 18.38
CA ILE A 198 -6.16 25.22 19.78
C ILE A 198 -7.26 25.82 20.64
N ASP A 199 -7.84 25.01 21.54
CA ASP A 199 -8.83 25.47 22.50
C ASP A 199 -8.19 26.45 23.50
N SER A 200 -8.92 27.50 23.89
CA SER A 200 -8.46 28.52 24.80
C SER A 200 -8.15 28.02 26.22
N GLN A 201 -8.69 26.88 26.62
CA GLN A 201 -8.42 26.23 27.90
C GLN A 201 -7.20 25.30 27.86
N ALA A 202 -6.66 24.99 26.70
CA ALA A 202 -5.44 24.18 26.54
C ALA A 202 -4.23 24.92 27.14
N LYS A 203 -3.42 24.20 27.90
CA LYS A 203 -2.25 24.78 28.61
C LYS A 203 -0.96 24.32 27.90
N ILE A 204 -0.28 25.24 27.22
CA ILE A 204 1.01 25.01 26.57
C ILE A 204 2.02 26.00 27.17
N GLN A 205 3.02 25.51 27.93
CA GLN A 205 3.95 26.36 28.65
C GLN A 205 5.12 26.85 27.77
N GLY A 206 5.64 26.00 26.87
CA GLY A 206 6.83 26.29 26.08
C GLY A 206 6.59 27.06 24.78
N GLY A 207 5.35 27.55 24.57
CA GLY A 207 5.01 28.27 23.33
C GLY A 207 4.60 27.37 22.15
N VAL A 208 4.02 28.02 21.13
CA VAL A 208 3.51 27.36 19.93
C VAL A 208 4.25 27.90 18.72
N THR A 209 4.80 27.00 17.89
CA THR A 209 5.45 27.33 16.64
C THR A 209 4.76 26.63 15.49
N HIS A 210 4.16 27.41 14.59
CA HIS A 210 3.60 26.91 13.33
C HIS A 210 4.61 27.03 12.21
N ASN A 211 4.87 25.94 11.55
CA ASN A 211 5.69 25.88 10.35
C ASN A 211 4.81 25.41 9.18
N LEU A 212 4.86 26.13 8.08
CA LEU A 212 4.28 25.61 6.85
C LEU A 212 5.09 24.37 6.43
N PRO A 213 4.45 23.29 5.96
CA PRO A 213 5.17 22.13 5.47
C PRO A 213 5.93 22.52 4.20
N GLU A 214 7.11 23.04 4.37
CA GLU A 214 8.07 23.13 3.27
C GLU A 214 8.46 21.67 2.97
N MET A 215 7.83 21.08 1.96
CA MET A 215 8.42 19.87 1.38
C MET A 215 9.84 20.23 0.97
N PRO A 216 10.87 19.58 1.53
CA PRO A 216 12.24 19.83 1.10
C PRO A 216 12.24 19.72 -0.41
N ARG A 217 12.66 20.77 -1.10
CA ARG A 217 12.73 20.79 -2.58
C ARG A 217 13.48 19.57 -3.12
N ALA A 218 14.37 19.00 -2.32
CA ALA A 218 15.02 17.71 -2.58
C ALA A 218 14.05 16.54 -2.57
N LEU A 219 13.12 16.43 -1.59
CA LEU A 219 12.14 15.33 -1.54
C LEU A 219 11.08 15.46 -2.64
N ALA A 220 10.63 16.68 -2.91
CA ALA A 220 9.72 16.95 -4.04
C ALA A 220 10.41 16.61 -5.38
N ARG A 221 11.69 16.94 -5.54
CA ARG A 221 12.48 16.56 -6.72
C ARG A 221 12.72 15.05 -6.79
N THR A 222 13.04 14.40 -5.67
CA THR A 222 13.26 12.95 -5.62
C THR A 222 11.96 12.19 -5.84
N GLY A 223 10.85 12.65 -5.24
CA GLY A 223 9.52 12.06 -5.45
C GLY A 223 9.06 12.17 -6.90
N THR A 224 9.17 13.37 -7.49
CA THR A 224 8.89 13.57 -8.93
C THR A 224 9.86 12.82 -9.82
N ALA A 225 11.14 12.75 -9.49
CA ALA A 225 12.12 11.97 -10.24
C ALA A 225 11.81 10.47 -10.18
N LEU A 226 11.49 9.91 -9.00
CA LEU A 226 11.11 8.51 -8.86
C LEU A 226 9.84 8.18 -9.63
N VAL A 227 8.80 9.03 -9.56
CA VAL A 227 7.57 8.85 -10.33
C VAL A 227 7.84 8.96 -11.84
N THR A 228 8.70 9.89 -12.25
CA THR A 228 9.07 10.04 -13.67
C THR A 228 9.89 8.85 -14.15
N VAL A 229 10.89 8.41 -13.38
CA VAL A 229 11.71 7.24 -13.72
C VAL A 229 10.87 5.98 -13.75
N SER A 230 9.98 5.76 -12.78
CA SER A 230 9.09 4.59 -12.79
C SER A 230 8.14 4.60 -14.00
N ARG A 231 7.62 5.77 -14.39
CA ARG A 231 6.80 5.91 -15.61
C ARG A 231 7.61 5.61 -16.86
N LEU A 232 8.84 6.12 -16.97
CA LEU A 232 9.72 5.84 -18.12
C LEU A 232 10.10 4.35 -18.20
N LEU A 233 10.43 3.73 -17.07
CA LEU A 233 10.72 2.29 -17.01
C LEU A 233 9.49 1.45 -17.38
N PHE A 234 8.30 1.82 -16.89
CA PHE A 234 7.06 1.14 -17.24
C PHE A 234 6.73 1.28 -18.74
N MET A 235 6.87 2.49 -19.29
CA MET A 235 6.68 2.72 -20.72
C MET A 235 7.70 1.96 -21.57
N GLY A 236 8.98 1.98 -21.18
CA GLY A 236 10.02 1.20 -21.83
C GLY A 236 9.71 -0.31 -21.80
N GLY A 237 9.26 -0.82 -20.66
CA GLY A 237 8.81 -2.19 -20.48
C GLY A 237 7.63 -2.55 -21.41
N LEU A 238 6.63 -1.68 -21.51
CA LEU A 238 5.50 -1.87 -22.44
C LEU A 238 5.95 -1.89 -23.91
N MET A 239 6.88 -1.00 -24.29
CA MET A 239 7.43 -0.98 -25.64
C MET A 239 8.19 -2.26 -25.97
N VAL A 240 9.08 -2.69 -25.07
CA VAL A 240 9.85 -3.93 -25.23
C VAL A 240 8.90 -5.15 -25.31
N THR A 241 7.90 -5.22 -24.42
CA THR A 241 6.92 -6.32 -24.43
C THR A 241 6.05 -6.30 -25.69
N GLY A 242 5.63 -5.12 -26.15
CA GLY A 242 4.83 -4.98 -27.37
C GLY A 242 5.61 -5.37 -28.63
N VAL A 243 6.85 -4.92 -28.73
CA VAL A 243 7.75 -5.33 -29.84
C VAL A 243 8.06 -6.83 -29.75
N GLY A 244 8.35 -7.36 -28.56
CA GLY A 244 8.57 -8.78 -28.31
C GLY A 244 7.36 -9.63 -28.73
N LEU A 245 6.15 -9.25 -28.33
CA LEU A 245 4.91 -9.93 -28.72
C LEU A 245 4.74 -9.97 -30.26
N TYR A 246 4.98 -8.85 -30.93
CA TYR A 246 4.90 -8.77 -32.38
C TYR A 246 5.97 -9.62 -33.08
N LEU A 247 7.22 -9.63 -32.56
CA LEU A 247 8.31 -10.39 -33.15
C LEU A 247 8.15 -11.92 -32.96
N LEU A 248 7.68 -12.33 -31.78
CA LEU A 248 7.45 -13.74 -31.44
C LEU A 248 6.18 -14.30 -32.08
N PHE A 249 5.12 -13.50 -32.15
CA PHE A 249 3.82 -13.94 -32.65
C PHE A 249 3.25 -12.99 -33.73
N PRO A 250 3.94 -12.78 -34.86
CA PRO A 250 3.54 -11.79 -35.85
C PRO A 250 2.18 -12.10 -36.49
N ALA A 251 1.92 -13.38 -36.80
CA ALA A 251 0.67 -13.80 -37.39
C ALA A 251 -0.54 -13.60 -36.46
N PHE A 252 -0.37 -13.91 -35.18
CA PHE A 252 -1.40 -13.72 -34.15
C PHE A 252 -1.74 -12.22 -33.98
N THR A 253 -0.73 -11.37 -33.80
CA THR A 253 -0.92 -9.93 -33.58
C THR A 253 -1.62 -9.27 -34.78
N VAL A 254 -1.22 -9.61 -36.00
CA VAL A 254 -1.83 -9.07 -37.23
C VAL A 254 -3.27 -9.57 -37.41
N ARG A 255 -3.57 -10.83 -37.14
CA ARG A 255 -4.93 -11.38 -37.29
C ARG A 255 -5.89 -10.75 -36.25
N CYS A 256 -5.47 -10.65 -34.98
CA CYS A 256 -6.27 -9.98 -33.95
C CYS A 256 -6.53 -8.51 -34.29
N SER A 257 -5.55 -7.79 -34.85
CA SER A 257 -5.70 -6.42 -35.34
C SER A 257 -6.75 -6.30 -36.45
N HIS A 258 -6.78 -7.25 -37.38
CA HIS A 258 -7.83 -7.29 -38.42
C HIS A 258 -9.24 -7.52 -37.84
N THR A 259 -9.36 -8.34 -36.78
CA THR A 259 -10.65 -8.59 -36.11
C THR A 259 -11.19 -7.31 -35.46
N ILE A 260 -10.33 -6.44 -34.94
CA ILE A 260 -10.75 -5.12 -34.42
C ILE A 260 -11.34 -4.27 -35.55
N GLY A 261 -10.72 -4.29 -36.73
CA GLY A 261 -11.19 -3.51 -37.88
C GLY A 261 -12.52 -4.00 -38.48
N SER A 262 -12.80 -5.34 -38.45
CA SER A 262 -14.02 -5.89 -39.01
C SER A 262 -15.23 -5.79 -38.07
N ASP A 263 -15.06 -6.04 -36.78
CA ASP A 263 -16.16 -6.12 -35.80
C ASP A 263 -15.82 -5.38 -34.49
N PRO A 264 -15.66 -4.06 -34.49
CA PRO A 264 -15.21 -3.31 -33.29
C PRO A 264 -16.24 -3.37 -32.15
N ALA A 265 -17.55 -3.33 -32.47
CA ALA A 265 -18.60 -3.36 -31.47
C ALA A 265 -18.68 -4.73 -30.76
N LYS A 266 -18.54 -5.84 -31.52
CA LYS A 266 -18.50 -7.19 -30.94
C LYS A 266 -17.25 -7.38 -30.08
N SER A 267 -16.11 -6.89 -30.53
CA SER A 267 -14.86 -6.92 -29.76
C SER A 267 -15.01 -6.15 -28.44
N LEU A 268 -15.62 -4.97 -28.45
CA LEU A 268 -15.87 -4.19 -27.24
C LEU A 268 -16.80 -4.93 -26.27
N GLY A 269 -17.92 -5.49 -26.77
CA GLY A 269 -18.90 -6.20 -25.93
C GLY A 269 -18.33 -7.46 -25.28
N ILE A 270 -17.59 -8.28 -26.04
CA ILE A 270 -16.94 -9.49 -25.49
C ILE A 270 -15.81 -9.12 -24.53
N GLY A 271 -15.02 -8.09 -24.85
CA GLY A 271 -14.00 -7.60 -23.94
C GLY A 271 -14.56 -7.11 -22.61
N LEU A 272 -15.68 -6.37 -22.65
CA LEU A 272 -16.36 -5.91 -21.42
C LEU A 272 -16.87 -7.11 -20.59
N LEU A 273 -17.49 -8.11 -21.27
CA LEU A 273 -17.93 -9.32 -20.58
C LEU A 273 -16.77 -10.05 -19.91
N LEU A 274 -15.63 -10.23 -20.60
CA LEU A 274 -14.47 -10.92 -20.05
C LEU A 274 -13.81 -10.16 -18.91
N VAL A 275 -13.70 -8.84 -18.99
CA VAL A 275 -13.12 -8.01 -17.92
C VAL A 275 -13.93 -8.13 -16.63
N VAL A 276 -15.25 -8.30 -16.72
CA VAL A 276 -16.12 -8.48 -15.55
C VAL A 276 -16.17 -9.94 -15.09
N LEU A 277 -16.29 -10.89 -16.03
CA LEU A 277 -16.56 -12.29 -15.72
C LEU A 277 -15.31 -13.01 -15.19
N LEU A 278 -14.13 -12.78 -15.76
CA LEU A 278 -12.90 -13.48 -15.35
C LEU A 278 -12.50 -13.25 -13.89
N PRO A 279 -12.49 -12.01 -13.35
CA PRO A 279 -12.17 -11.82 -11.95
C PRO A 279 -13.24 -12.41 -11.01
N VAL A 280 -14.52 -12.40 -11.41
CA VAL A 280 -15.59 -13.05 -10.64
C VAL A 280 -15.36 -14.55 -10.56
N ILE A 281 -15.03 -15.21 -11.68
CA ILE A 281 -14.70 -16.63 -11.70
C ILE A 281 -13.48 -16.91 -10.81
N ALA A 282 -12.42 -16.09 -10.91
CA ALA A 282 -11.23 -16.25 -10.10
C ALA A 282 -11.53 -16.14 -8.60
N ILE A 283 -12.35 -15.17 -8.19
CA ILE A 283 -12.78 -14.99 -6.79
C ILE A 283 -13.63 -16.18 -6.33
N LEU A 284 -14.61 -16.62 -7.13
CA LEU A 284 -15.44 -17.78 -6.80
C LEU A 284 -14.60 -19.06 -6.65
N THR A 285 -13.58 -19.22 -7.50
CA THR A 285 -12.66 -20.35 -7.40
C THR A 285 -11.89 -20.33 -6.07
N MET A 286 -11.52 -19.15 -5.56
CA MET A 286 -10.81 -18.99 -4.28
C MET A 286 -11.65 -19.30 -3.04
N LEU A 287 -12.97 -19.48 -3.15
CA LEU A 287 -13.81 -19.84 -2.01
C LEU A 287 -13.51 -21.24 -1.44
N THR A 288 -12.79 -22.07 -2.16
CA THR A 288 -12.35 -23.39 -1.69
C THR A 288 -10.85 -23.38 -1.38
N ILE A 289 -10.42 -24.14 -0.38
CA ILE A 289 -9.00 -24.23 0.02
C ILE A 289 -8.12 -24.69 -1.16
N LEU A 290 -8.56 -25.67 -1.95
CA LEU A 290 -7.89 -26.13 -3.16
C LEU A 290 -7.99 -25.13 -4.31
N GLY A 291 -9.00 -24.28 -4.33
CA GLY A 291 -9.21 -23.26 -5.34
C GLY A 291 -8.36 -22.00 -5.15
N ILE A 292 -7.79 -21.76 -3.96
CA ILE A 292 -6.94 -20.58 -3.72
C ILE A 292 -5.75 -20.52 -4.69
N PRO A 293 -4.91 -21.57 -4.85
CA PRO A 293 -3.81 -21.54 -5.82
C PRO A 293 -4.30 -21.38 -7.26
N LEU A 294 -5.39 -22.05 -7.61
CA LEU A 294 -5.98 -21.99 -8.96
C LEU A 294 -6.52 -20.59 -9.26
N GLY A 295 -7.23 -19.97 -8.33
CA GLY A 295 -7.73 -18.61 -8.45
C GLY A 295 -6.61 -17.58 -8.58
N LEU A 296 -5.48 -17.79 -7.86
CA LEU A 296 -4.30 -16.93 -8.01
C LEU A 296 -3.69 -17.03 -9.40
N ILE A 297 -3.58 -18.23 -9.95
CA ILE A 297 -3.13 -18.47 -11.34
C ILE A 297 -4.08 -17.77 -12.33
N LEU A 298 -5.40 -17.90 -12.13
CA LEU A 298 -6.40 -17.22 -12.96
C LEU A 298 -6.24 -15.70 -12.92
N PHE A 299 -5.94 -15.11 -11.77
CA PHE A 299 -5.65 -13.67 -11.65
C PHE A 299 -4.39 -13.27 -12.42
N VAL A 300 -3.32 -14.06 -12.33
CA VAL A 300 -2.09 -13.77 -13.09
C VAL A 300 -2.37 -13.85 -14.59
N LEU A 301 -3.09 -14.88 -15.05
CA LEU A 301 -3.48 -15.03 -16.45
C LEU A 301 -4.41 -13.90 -16.91
N TYR A 302 -5.32 -13.44 -16.06
CA TYR A 302 -6.20 -12.32 -16.32
C TYR A 302 -5.41 -11.02 -16.57
N PHE A 303 -4.46 -10.68 -15.69
CA PHE A 303 -3.62 -9.50 -15.88
C PHE A 303 -2.72 -9.61 -17.11
N ALA A 304 -2.20 -10.80 -17.41
CA ALA A 304 -1.46 -11.05 -18.63
C ALA A 304 -2.34 -10.85 -19.88
N ALA A 305 -3.59 -11.33 -19.85
CA ALA A 305 -4.54 -11.14 -20.93
C ALA A 305 -4.91 -9.67 -21.15
N LEU A 306 -5.09 -8.89 -20.07
CA LEU A 306 -5.31 -7.43 -20.16
C LEU A 306 -4.12 -6.73 -20.83
N LEU A 307 -2.89 -7.10 -20.45
CA LEU A 307 -1.67 -6.54 -21.04
C LEU A 307 -1.57 -6.85 -22.51
N VAL A 308 -1.78 -8.12 -22.89
CA VAL A 308 -1.74 -8.56 -24.29
C VAL A 308 -2.85 -7.87 -25.10
N GLY A 309 -4.06 -7.76 -24.56
CA GLY A 309 -5.17 -7.05 -25.20
C GLY A 309 -4.82 -5.58 -25.47
N PHE A 310 -4.26 -4.89 -24.46
CA PHE A 310 -3.79 -3.50 -24.63
C PHE A 310 -2.75 -3.36 -25.76
N LEU A 311 -1.78 -4.29 -25.83
CA LEU A 311 -0.72 -4.27 -26.85
C LEU A 311 -1.29 -4.54 -28.26
N ILE A 312 -2.28 -5.43 -28.38
CA ILE A 312 -2.98 -5.69 -29.66
C ILE A 312 -3.73 -4.45 -30.12
N ALA A 313 -4.43 -3.75 -29.22
CA ALA A 313 -5.10 -2.50 -29.55
C ALA A 313 -4.12 -1.38 -29.95
N ALA A 314 -2.98 -1.28 -29.24
CA ALA A 314 -1.91 -0.35 -29.60
C ALA A 314 -1.32 -0.67 -31.00
N PHE A 315 -1.15 -1.96 -31.31
CA PHE A 315 -0.72 -2.39 -32.65
C PHE A 315 -1.74 -2.02 -33.72
N PHE A 316 -3.04 -2.22 -33.46
CA PHE A 316 -4.11 -1.81 -34.36
C PHE A 316 -4.07 -0.31 -34.64
N LEU A 317 -3.95 0.53 -33.59
CA LEU A 317 -3.81 1.97 -33.74
C LEU A 317 -2.57 2.35 -34.57
N GLY A 318 -1.46 1.67 -34.34
CA GLY A 318 -0.24 1.86 -35.15
C GLY A 318 -0.44 1.48 -36.61
N ASP A 319 -1.13 0.36 -36.89
CA ASP A 319 -1.40 -0.08 -38.26
C ASP A 319 -2.40 0.88 -38.99
N VAL A 320 -3.41 1.39 -38.26
CA VAL A 320 -4.31 2.42 -38.79
C VAL A 320 -3.54 3.71 -39.13
N GLY A 321 -2.67 4.16 -38.23
CA GLY A 321 -1.79 5.30 -38.49
C GLY A 321 -0.88 5.07 -39.69
N ALA A 322 -0.26 3.89 -39.79
CA ALA A 322 0.58 3.53 -40.93
C ALA A 322 -0.20 3.55 -42.28
N ARG A 323 -1.47 3.11 -42.27
CA ARG A 323 -2.35 3.15 -43.47
C ARG A 323 -2.70 4.57 -43.90
N ALA A 324 -2.88 5.46 -42.93
CA ALA A 324 -3.22 6.86 -43.24
C ALA A 324 -2.06 7.65 -43.88
N PHE A 325 -0.82 7.32 -43.52
CA PHE A 325 0.36 8.09 -43.92
C PHE A 325 1.26 7.40 -44.97
N LEU A 326 1.17 6.09 -45.17
CA LEU A 326 2.07 5.34 -46.05
C LEU A 326 1.29 4.62 -47.20
N ARG A 327 1.81 4.76 -48.43
CA ARG A 327 1.32 4.00 -49.59
C ARG A 327 1.62 2.49 -49.45
N GLU A 328 0.78 1.64 -50.02
CA GLU A 328 0.73 0.18 -49.76
C GLU A 328 2.03 -0.59 -50.00
N GLY A 329 2.96 -0.12 -50.80
CA GLY A 329 4.20 -0.82 -51.12
C GLY A 329 5.33 -0.79 -50.07
N ARG A 330 5.20 -0.03 -48.99
CA ARG A 330 6.29 0.25 -48.01
C ARG A 330 6.10 -0.36 -46.63
N ARG A 331 5.30 -1.41 -46.46
CA ARG A 331 4.96 -1.98 -45.16
C ARG A 331 5.94 -3.07 -44.71
N SER A 332 7.22 -2.73 -44.52
CA SER A 332 8.20 -3.64 -43.93
C SER A 332 7.91 -3.93 -42.43
N LYS A 333 8.46 -5.04 -41.90
CA LYS A 333 8.34 -5.37 -40.46
C LYS A 333 8.84 -4.22 -39.58
N SER A 334 9.93 -3.58 -39.97
CA SER A 334 10.52 -2.42 -39.24
C SER A 334 9.57 -1.23 -39.19
N VAL A 335 8.85 -0.93 -40.26
CA VAL A 335 7.86 0.15 -40.28
C VAL A 335 6.72 -0.10 -39.31
N ARG A 336 6.22 -1.32 -39.22
CA ARG A 336 5.16 -1.67 -38.26
C ARG A 336 5.61 -1.54 -36.81
N VAL A 337 6.87 -1.89 -36.50
CA VAL A 337 7.46 -1.71 -35.17
C VAL A 337 7.53 -0.22 -34.81
N VAL A 338 7.98 0.63 -35.74
CA VAL A 338 8.04 2.08 -35.53
C VAL A 338 6.66 2.66 -35.23
N TRP A 339 5.64 2.25 -36.01
CA TRP A 339 4.27 2.72 -35.80
C TRP A 339 3.63 2.19 -34.52
N LEU A 340 4.00 0.99 -34.08
CA LEU A 340 3.60 0.45 -32.76
C LEU A 340 4.18 1.31 -31.62
N ILE A 341 5.46 1.62 -31.70
CA ILE A 341 6.13 2.49 -30.71
C ILE A 341 5.48 3.88 -30.70
N LEU A 342 5.19 4.43 -31.87
CA LEU A 342 4.50 5.71 -31.99
C LEU A 342 3.09 5.68 -31.37
N ALA A 343 2.32 4.62 -31.63
CA ALA A 343 0.99 4.44 -31.05
C ALA A 343 1.04 4.34 -29.51
N LEU A 344 2.00 3.57 -28.97
CA LEU A 344 2.22 3.51 -27.51
C LEU A 344 2.61 4.86 -26.93
N ALA A 345 3.44 5.63 -27.62
CA ALA A 345 3.83 6.98 -27.19
C ALA A 345 2.61 7.94 -27.20
N VAL A 346 1.77 7.87 -28.24
CA VAL A 346 0.53 8.68 -28.31
C VAL A 346 -0.45 8.31 -27.21
N LEU A 347 -0.66 7.00 -26.93
CA LEU A 347 -1.52 6.56 -25.83
C LEU A 347 -0.98 7.01 -24.46
N ALA A 348 0.33 6.97 -24.29
CA ALA A 348 0.98 7.45 -23.08
C ALA A 348 0.85 8.97 -22.90
N LEU A 349 0.93 9.74 -23.98
CA LEU A 349 0.71 11.18 -23.96
C LEU A 349 -0.77 11.51 -23.68
N ALA A 350 -1.68 10.79 -24.31
CA ALA A 350 -3.11 10.93 -24.06
C ALA A 350 -3.49 10.65 -22.59
N ASN A 351 -2.77 9.75 -21.93
CA ASN A 351 -2.96 9.43 -20.51
C ASN A 351 -2.61 10.61 -19.57
N GLN A 352 -1.96 11.64 -20.05
CA GLN A 352 -1.71 12.85 -19.25
C GLN A 352 -2.93 13.77 -19.15
N VAL A 353 -3.92 13.59 -20.02
CA VAL A 353 -5.15 14.38 -20.01
C VAL A 353 -6.16 13.71 -19.07
N PRO A 354 -6.61 14.40 -17.99
CA PRO A 354 -7.61 13.86 -17.06
C PRO A 354 -8.86 13.43 -17.82
N PHE A 355 -9.45 12.29 -17.42
CA PHE A 355 -10.61 11.62 -18.02
C PHE A 355 -10.38 11.01 -19.41
N LEU A 356 -9.66 11.67 -20.32
CA LEU A 356 -9.42 11.17 -21.69
C LEU A 356 -8.49 9.95 -21.70
N GLY A 357 -7.41 10.00 -20.91
CA GLY A 357 -6.44 8.92 -20.86
C GLY A 357 -7.02 7.61 -20.32
N GLY A 358 -7.78 7.69 -19.23
CA GLY A 358 -8.41 6.52 -18.61
C GLY A 358 -9.42 5.86 -19.53
N THR A 359 -10.27 6.63 -20.19
CA THR A 359 -11.29 6.12 -21.12
C THR A 359 -10.68 5.49 -22.36
N LEU A 360 -9.64 6.11 -22.93
CA LEU A 360 -8.92 5.54 -24.08
C LEU A 360 -8.17 4.25 -23.73
N MET A 361 -7.51 4.21 -22.58
CA MET A 361 -6.85 2.98 -22.11
C MET A 361 -7.84 1.85 -21.83
N ALA A 362 -8.95 2.16 -21.15
CA ALA A 362 -10.02 1.18 -20.90
C ALA A 362 -10.58 0.66 -22.23
N GLY A 363 -10.91 1.55 -23.16
CA GLY A 363 -11.38 1.18 -24.50
C GLY A 363 -10.36 0.30 -25.25
N ALA A 364 -9.10 0.63 -25.23
CA ALA A 364 -8.04 -0.16 -25.87
C ALA A 364 -7.95 -1.56 -25.28
N VAL A 365 -7.97 -1.69 -23.94
CA VAL A 365 -7.95 -2.99 -23.26
C VAL A 365 -9.18 -3.83 -23.64
N LEU A 366 -10.38 -3.24 -23.59
CA LEU A 366 -11.63 -3.93 -23.89
C LEU A 366 -11.66 -4.44 -25.33
N ILE A 367 -11.36 -3.57 -26.30
CA ILE A 367 -11.38 -3.94 -27.72
C ILE A 367 -10.31 -4.99 -28.03
N GLY A 368 -9.11 -4.82 -27.47
CA GLY A 368 -8.02 -5.77 -27.72
C GLY A 368 -8.25 -7.15 -27.11
N LEU A 369 -8.77 -7.21 -25.86
CA LEU A 369 -9.13 -8.46 -25.20
C LEU A 369 -10.26 -9.19 -25.96
N GLY A 370 -11.29 -8.45 -26.36
CA GLY A 370 -12.40 -9.02 -27.12
C GLY A 370 -12.00 -9.51 -28.50
N ALA A 371 -11.12 -8.80 -29.20
CA ALA A 371 -10.60 -9.24 -30.50
C ALA A 371 -9.75 -10.52 -30.39
N MET A 372 -8.95 -10.62 -29.32
CA MET A 372 -8.18 -11.84 -29.04
C MET A 372 -9.10 -13.03 -28.82
N SER A 373 -10.15 -12.86 -28.03
CA SER A 373 -11.13 -13.92 -27.73
C SER A 373 -11.93 -14.32 -28.97
N LEU A 374 -12.44 -13.36 -29.75
CA LEU A 374 -13.15 -13.63 -31.00
C LEU A 374 -12.30 -14.37 -32.02
N HIS A 375 -11.01 -14.02 -32.12
CA HIS A 375 -10.08 -14.69 -33.00
C HIS A 375 -9.87 -16.15 -32.59
N SER A 376 -9.69 -16.41 -31.30
CA SER A 376 -9.53 -17.76 -30.75
C SER A 376 -10.77 -18.63 -30.97
N TRP A 377 -11.97 -18.04 -30.79
CA TRP A 377 -13.25 -18.76 -31.02
C TRP A 377 -13.44 -19.16 -32.48
N ARG A 378 -13.26 -18.23 -33.43
CA ARG A 378 -13.40 -18.51 -34.86
C ARG A 378 -12.44 -19.59 -35.38
N HIS A 379 -11.32 -19.79 -34.72
CA HIS A 379 -10.35 -20.82 -35.08
C HIS A 379 -10.72 -22.22 -34.57
N TRP A 380 -11.66 -22.29 -33.61
CA TRP A 380 -12.19 -23.56 -33.10
C TRP A 380 -13.38 -24.08 -33.93
N ASP A 381 -14.11 -23.17 -34.58
CA ASP A 381 -15.30 -23.52 -35.39
C ASP A 381 -14.98 -23.91 -36.85
N ASP A 382 -13.71 -23.79 -37.28
CA ASP A 382 -13.27 -24.28 -38.63
C ASP A 382 -12.47 -25.59 -38.51
N PRO A 383 -13.14 -26.77 -38.53
CA PRO A 383 -12.46 -28.08 -38.45
C PRO A 383 -11.86 -28.57 -39.78
N GLU A 384 -11.80 -27.76 -40.83
CA GLU A 384 -11.42 -28.22 -42.17
C GLU A 384 -9.94 -28.06 -42.54
N HIS A 385 -8.96 -28.21 -41.65
CA HIS A 385 -7.56 -28.32 -42.10
C HIS A 385 -6.74 -29.32 -41.26
N SER A 386 -7.33 -30.46 -40.87
CA SER A 386 -6.57 -31.61 -40.36
C SER A 386 -6.70 -32.82 -41.25
N GLY A 387 -6.36 -32.68 -42.56
CA GLY A 387 -6.40 -33.79 -43.49
C GLY A 387 -5.67 -33.45 -44.78
N GLY A 388 -4.33 -33.63 -44.78
CA GLY A 388 -3.52 -33.49 -45.96
C GLY A 388 -2.06 -33.70 -45.65
#